data_8d49444f003d4745e6e8f71351c859ed
#
_entry.id   8d49444f003d4745e6e8f71351c859ed
#
_cell.length_a   1.000
_cell.length_b   1.000
_cell.length_c   1.000
_cell.angle_alpha   90.00
_cell.angle_beta   90.00
_cell.angle_gamma   90.00
#
_symmetry.space_group_name_H-M   'P 1'
#
loop_
_entity.id
_entity.type
_entity.pdbx_description
1 polymer ?
#
loop_
_entity_poly.entity_id
_entity_poly.type
_entity_poly.pdbx_seq_one_letter_code
_entity_poly.pdbx_strand_id
1 'polypeptide(L)'
;IVITPGQRLSFLQQDHFKYDDYLVLDTVIMGNARLYEIMKEKEEIYAKEDFTDEDGIKASELEAEFATMDGWNAESDAATLLNGLGIDTDLHYKYLRDLTGAEKVKVLLAQALFGNPDILLLDEPTNHLDLDAIAWLEEFLINFENTVIVVSHDRYFLNKVCTQIADIDYGKIQLYAGNYDFWYESSQLLIRQMK
;
A
#
# COMPACT_ATOMS: atom_id res chain seq x y z
N ILE A 1 -0.48 -0.54 19.79
CA ILE A 1 0.48 -1.16 18.84
C ILE A 1 1.77 -0.36 18.92
N VAL A 2 2.87 -1.03 19.22
CA VAL A 2 4.19 -0.40 19.28
C VAL A 2 4.96 -0.79 18.02
N ILE A 3 5.43 0.23 17.28
CA ILE A 3 6.23 0.05 16.07
C ILE A 3 7.67 0.40 16.41
N THR A 4 8.60 -0.48 16.04
CA THR A 4 10.03 -0.22 16.23
C THR A 4 10.46 1.05 15.49
N PRO A 5 11.21 1.96 16.11
CA PRO A 5 11.70 3.15 15.43
C PRO A 5 12.46 2.81 14.15
N GLY A 6 12.19 3.56 13.07
CA GLY A 6 12.76 3.35 11.75
C GLY A 6 11.96 2.43 10.83
N GLN A 7 10.96 1.72 11.36
CA GLN A 7 10.04 0.94 10.54
C GLN A 7 8.92 1.82 9.97
N ARG A 8 8.55 1.56 8.72
CA ARG A 8 7.49 2.29 8.05
C ARG A 8 6.20 1.48 8.04
N LEU A 9 5.16 2.06 8.64
CA LEU A 9 3.80 1.53 8.61
C LEU A 9 3.06 2.17 7.44
N SER A 10 2.45 1.35 6.61
CA SER A 10 1.54 1.79 5.55
C SER A 10 0.14 1.21 5.80
N PHE A 11 -0.88 1.99 5.53
CA PHE A 11 -2.26 1.55 5.68
C PHE A 11 -3.14 2.15 4.58
N LEU A 12 -4.25 1.46 4.29
CA LEU A 12 -5.21 1.92 3.30
C LEU A 12 -5.97 3.14 3.85
N GLN A 13 -5.81 4.28 3.16
CA GLN A 13 -6.49 5.53 3.52
C GLN A 13 -7.99 5.43 3.25
N GLN A 14 -8.80 6.03 4.13
CA GLN A 14 -10.26 6.04 4.00
C GLN A 14 -10.79 7.36 3.45
N ASP A 15 -10.02 8.43 3.52
CA ASP A 15 -10.42 9.74 3.00
C ASP A 15 -10.16 9.83 1.50
N HIS A 16 -11.21 9.62 0.71
CA HIS A 16 -11.14 9.61 -0.75
C HIS A 16 -10.94 11.01 -1.36
N PHE A 17 -11.17 12.08 -0.61
CA PHE A 17 -11.11 13.45 -1.11
C PHE A 17 -9.80 14.16 -0.81
N LYS A 18 -9.01 13.62 0.10
CA LYS A 18 -7.76 14.23 0.56
C LYS A 18 -6.76 14.51 -0.58
N TYR A 19 -6.78 13.68 -1.60
CA TYR A 19 -5.81 13.73 -2.70
C TYR A 19 -6.42 14.23 -4.02
N ASP A 20 -7.61 14.82 -4.01
CA ASP A 20 -8.32 15.24 -5.23
C ASP A 20 -7.53 16.22 -6.08
N ASP A 21 -6.67 17.04 -5.48
CA ASP A 21 -5.85 18.04 -6.17
C ASP A 21 -4.53 17.51 -6.72
N TYR A 22 -4.26 16.22 -6.55
CA TYR A 22 -3.02 15.57 -6.99
C TYR A 22 -3.26 14.63 -8.16
N LEU A 23 -2.22 14.43 -8.97
CA LEU A 23 -2.26 13.44 -10.04
C LEU A 23 -2.36 12.04 -9.44
N VAL A 24 -2.99 11.12 -10.17
CA VAL A 24 -3.14 9.73 -9.75
C VAL A 24 -1.77 9.10 -9.45
N LEU A 25 -0.81 9.27 -10.34
CA LEU A 25 0.54 8.74 -10.16
C LEU A 25 1.23 9.32 -8.92
N ASP A 26 1.14 10.63 -8.73
CA ASP A 26 1.71 11.31 -7.57
C ASP A 26 1.07 10.83 -6.26
N THR A 27 -0.23 10.61 -6.27
CA THR A 27 -0.96 10.10 -5.10
C THR A 27 -0.40 8.75 -4.65
N VAL A 28 -0.07 7.86 -5.58
CA VAL A 28 0.54 6.56 -5.26
C VAL A 28 1.93 6.74 -4.65
N ILE A 29 2.76 7.59 -5.24
CA ILE A 29 4.13 7.87 -4.77
C ILE A 29 4.11 8.46 -3.36
N MET A 30 3.07 9.21 -2.99
CA MET A 30 2.88 9.76 -1.64
C MET A 30 2.78 8.67 -0.56
N GLY A 31 2.58 7.40 -0.94
CA GLY A 31 2.68 6.26 -0.02
C GLY A 31 4.03 6.18 0.66
N ASN A 32 5.08 6.66 0.01
CA ASN A 32 6.37 6.94 0.64
C ASN A 32 6.55 8.47 0.74
N ALA A 33 6.11 9.04 1.85
CA ALA A 33 6.06 10.48 2.04
C ALA A 33 7.42 11.17 1.84
N ARG A 34 8.49 10.55 2.35
CA ARG A 34 9.84 11.12 2.22
C ARG A 34 10.30 11.13 0.76
N LEU A 35 10.03 10.07 0.02
CA LEU A 35 10.39 10.00 -1.40
C LEU A 35 9.67 11.09 -2.20
N TYR A 36 8.38 11.28 -1.96
CA TYR A 36 7.61 12.32 -2.62
C TYR A 36 8.14 13.73 -2.29
N GLU A 37 8.46 13.96 -1.01
CA GLU A 37 9.05 15.22 -0.55
C GLU A 37 10.37 15.51 -1.26
N ILE A 38 11.26 14.51 -1.38
CA ILE A 38 12.52 14.63 -2.10
C ILE A 38 12.30 14.99 -3.57
N MET A 39 11.35 14.33 -4.23
CA MET A 39 11.02 14.60 -5.62
C MET A 39 10.59 16.06 -5.81
N LYS A 40 9.77 16.60 -4.91
CA LYS A 40 9.31 17.98 -4.96
C LYS A 40 10.42 18.97 -4.66
N GLU A 41 11.23 18.72 -3.65
CA GLU A 41 12.39 19.58 -3.34
C GLU A 41 13.39 19.64 -4.49
N LYS A 42 13.64 18.50 -5.15
CA LYS A 42 14.51 18.46 -6.34
C LYS A 42 13.94 19.32 -7.47
N GLU A 43 12.65 19.19 -7.77
CA GLU A 43 11.99 20.00 -8.80
C GLU A 43 12.14 21.50 -8.49
N GLU A 44 11.92 21.91 -7.25
CA GLU A 44 12.05 23.31 -6.83
C GLU A 44 13.48 23.83 -6.98
N ILE A 45 14.48 23.04 -6.56
CA ILE A 45 15.89 23.43 -6.65
C ILE A 45 16.33 23.56 -8.10
N TYR A 46 15.99 22.60 -8.96
CA TYR A 46 16.38 22.63 -10.36
C TYR A 46 15.61 23.67 -11.18
N ALA A 47 14.47 24.15 -10.69
CA ALA A 47 13.68 25.20 -11.31
C ALA A 47 14.16 26.61 -10.94
N LYS A 48 15.07 26.78 -10.00
CA LYS A 48 15.59 28.08 -9.58
C LYS A 48 16.41 28.73 -10.70
N GLU A 49 16.15 29.99 -10.95
CA GLU A 49 16.97 30.81 -11.86
C GLU A 49 18.35 31.10 -11.26
N ASP A 50 18.40 31.34 -9.96
CA ASP A 50 19.62 31.58 -9.18
C ASP A 50 20.10 30.30 -8.49
N PHE A 51 20.67 29.38 -9.26
CA PHE A 51 21.21 28.14 -8.72
C PHE A 51 22.56 28.39 -8.05
N THR A 52 22.62 28.32 -6.72
CA THR A 52 23.82 28.59 -5.91
C THR A 52 24.63 27.33 -5.66
N ASP A 53 25.86 27.49 -5.12
CA ASP A 53 26.68 26.36 -4.68
C ASP A 53 26.01 25.57 -3.55
N GLU A 54 25.31 26.27 -2.65
CA GLU A 54 24.52 25.64 -1.58
C GLU A 54 23.38 24.80 -2.16
N ASP A 55 22.71 25.28 -3.20
CA ASP A 55 21.68 24.53 -3.92
C ASP A 55 22.25 23.26 -4.55
N GLY A 56 23.46 23.34 -5.10
CA GLY A 56 24.18 22.20 -5.65
C GLY A 56 24.49 21.12 -4.61
N ILE A 57 24.92 21.53 -3.42
CA ILE A 57 25.20 20.61 -2.29
C ILE A 57 23.90 19.94 -1.86
N LYS A 58 22.82 20.71 -1.67
CA LYS A 58 21.53 20.17 -1.27
C LYS A 58 20.97 19.21 -2.31
N ALA A 59 21.06 19.56 -3.59
CA ALA A 59 20.64 18.70 -4.69
C ALA A 59 21.40 17.37 -4.69
N SER A 60 22.70 17.38 -4.42
CA SER A 60 23.52 16.16 -4.31
C SER A 60 23.10 15.29 -3.16
N GLU A 61 22.79 15.88 -2.00
CA GLU A 61 22.29 15.15 -0.83
C GLU A 61 20.92 14.50 -1.13
N LEU A 62 20.02 15.25 -1.76
CA LEU A 62 18.70 14.73 -2.16
C LEU A 62 18.82 13.62 -3.19
N GLU A 63 19.71 13.74 -4.17
CA GLU A 63 19.96 12.67 -5.15
C GLU A 63 20.49 11.40 -4.50
N ALA A 64 21.38 11.51 -3.51
CA ALA A 64 21.91 10.37 -2.79
C ALA A 64 20.80 9.66 -2.01
N GLU A 65 19.96 10.39 -1.29
CA GLU A 65 18.82 9.84 -0.56
C GLU A 65 17.78 9.23 -1.51
N PHE A 66 17.50 9.91 -2.63
CA PHE A 66 16.62 9.42 -3.68
C PHE A 66 17.08 8.07 -4.23
N ALA A 67 18.36 7.91 -4.47
CA ALA A 67 18.95 6.66 -4.94
C ALA A 67 18.79 5.52 -3.92
N THR A 68 18.94 5.81 -2.62
CA THR A 68 18.77 4.81 -1.55
C THR A 68 17.33 4.29 -1.45
N MET A 69 16.36 5.09 -1.88
CA MET A 69 14.93 4.74 -1.88
C MET A 69 14.47 4.14 -3.21
N ASP A 70 15.38 3.84 -4.13
CA ASP A 70 15.06 3.37 -5.48
C ASP A 70 14.14 4.35 -6.23
N GLY A 71 14.38 5.65 -6.03
CA GLY A 71 13.54 6.71 -6.55
C GLY A 71 13.44 6.78 -8.07
N TRP A 72 14.46 6.31 -8.78
CA TRP A 72 14.48 6.26 -10.24
C TRP A 72 13.39 5.34 -10.79
N ASN A 73 12.95 4.36 -10.03
CA ASN A 73 11.89 3.42 -10.39
C ASN A 73 10.52 3.80 -9.82
N ALA A 74 10.41 4.94 -9.10
CA ALA A 74 9.18 5.31 -8.40
C ALA A 74 7.96 5.40 -9.33
N GLU A 75 8.08 6.08 -10.46
CA GLU A 75 6.98 6.22 -11.42
C GLU A 75 6.62 4.88 -12.07
N SER A 76 7.61 4.09 -12.43
CA SER A 76 7.43 2.76 -13.00
C SER A 76 6.76 1.81 -12.01
N ASP A 77 7.19 1.81 -10.75
CA ASP A 77 6.61 1.00 -9.70
C ASP A 77 5.16 1.41 -9.41
N ALA A 78 4.90 2.70 -9.33
CA ALA A 78 3.55 3.23 -9.14
C ALA A 78 2.63 2.84 -10.30
N ALA A 79 3.10 2.94 -11.53
CA ALA A 79 2.36 2.54 -12.72
C ALA A 79 2.03 1.04 -12.73
N THR A 80 2.97 0.21 -12.30
CA THR A 80 2.78 -1.24 -12.19
C THR A 80 1.67 -1.57 -11.19
N LEU A 81 1.67 -0.92 -10.03
CA LEU A 81 0.63 -1.10 -9.02
C LEU A 81 -0.75 -0.68 -9.55
N LEU A 82 -0.83 0.48 -10.19
CA LEU A 82 -2.07 0.99 -10.74
C LEU A 82 -2.64 0.07 -11.83
N ASN A 83 -1.80 -0.35 -12.77
CA ASN A 83 -2.22 -1.27 -13.83
C ASN A 83 -2.68 -2.62 -13.28
N GLY A 84 -1.97 -3.15 -12.27
CA GLY A 84 -2.34 -4.40 -11.62
C GLY A 84 -3.71 -4.35 -10.96
N LEU A 85 -4.07 -3.19 -10.40
CA LEU A 85 -5.38 -2.98 -9.74
C LEU A 85 -6.48 -2.55 -10.71
N GLY A 86 -6.18 -2.42 -12.00
CA GLY A 86 -7.18 -2.11 -13.01
C GLY A 86 -7.33 -0.62 -13.34
N ILE A 87 -6.37 0.20 -12.94
CA ILE A 87 -6.30 1.62 -13.33
C ILE A 87 -5.38 1.76 -14.54
N ASP A 88 -5.95 1.99 -15.70
CA ASP A 88 -5.21 2.07 -16.96
C ASP A 88 -4.27 3.27 -17.01
N THR A 89 -3.22 3.16 -17.83
CA THR A 89 -2.21 4.20 -18.01
C THR A 89 -2.80 5.57 -18.39
N ASP A 90 -3.90 5.58 -19.12
CA ASP A 90 -4.60 6.81 -19.50
C ASP A 90 -5.06 7.65 -18.31
N LEU A 91 -5.29 7.01 -17.16
CA LEU A 91 -5.76 7.67 -15.94
C LEU A 91 -4.61 8.14 -15.04
N HIS A 92 -3.37 7.71 -15.26
CA HIS A 92 -2.25 7.97 -14.36
C HIS A 92 -1.88 9.44 -14.26
N TYR A 93 -2.08 10.21 -15.31
CA TYR A 93 -1.77 11.64 -15.37
C TYR A 93 -3.00 12.53 -15.21
N LYS A 94 -4.13 11.95 -14.84
CA LYS A 94 -5.33 12.70 -14.46
C LYS A 94 -5.30 13.04 -12.98
N TYR A 95 -6.06 14.06 -12.59
CA TYR A 95 -6.26 14.36 -11.17
C TYR A 95 -7.19 13.34 -10.54
N LEU A 96 -6.98 13.06 -9.26
CA LEU A 96 -7.79 12.08 -8.53
C LEU A 96 -9.28 12.47 -8.54
N ARG A 97 -9.58 13.77 -8.52
CA ARG A 97 -10.97 14.26 -8.58
C ARG A 97 -11.73 13.82 -9.83
N ASP A 98 -11.00 13.54 -10.92
CA ASP A 98 -11.60 13.13 -12.20
C ASP A 98 -11.98 11.65 -12.24
N LEU A 99 -11.62 10.87 -11.24
CA LEU A 99 -11.91 9.45 -11.14
C LEU A 99 -13.22 9.21 -10.41
N THR A 100 -13.82 8.04 -10.66
CA THR A 100 -14.99 7.56 -9.90
C THR A 100 -14.58 7.20 -8.45
N GLY A 101 -15.57 7.06 -7.56
CA GLY A 101 -15.30 6.64 -6.18
C GLY A 101 -14.61 5.29 -6.09
N ALA A 102 -15.02 4.32 -6.90
CA ALA A 102 -14.39 3.00 -6.96
C ALA A 102 -12.94 3.08 -7.46
N GLU A 103 -12.68 3.89 -8.47
CA GLU A 103 -11.33 4.10 -8.98
C GLU A 103 -10.43 4.79 -7.94
N LYS A 104 -10.96 5.77 -7.20
CA LYS A 104 -10.22 6.42 -6.10
C LYS A 104 -9.78 5.42 -5.04
N VAL A 105 -10.65 4.49 -4.65
CA VAL A 105 -10.32 3.44 -3.68
C VAL A 105 -9.15 2.58 -4.18
N LYS A 106 -9.16 2.21 -5.46
CA LYS A 106 -8.06 1.45 -6.07
C LYS A 106 -6.74 2.22 -6.07
N VAL A 107 -6.78 3.52 -6.35
CA VAL A 107 -5.59 4.38 -6.28
C VAL A 107 -5.04 4.44 -4.86
N LEU A 108 -5.90 4.57 -3.85
CA LEU A 108 -5.48 4.57 -2.45
C LEU A 108 -4.92 3.22 -2.02
N LEU A 109 -5.44 2.13 -2.57
CA LEU A 109 -4.86 0.79 -2.34
C LEU A 109 -3.45 0.71 -2.94
N ALA A 110 -3.26 1.19 -4.17
CA ALA A 110 -1.94 1.26 -4.78
C ALA A 110 -0.96 2.10 -3.93
N GLN A 111 -1.44 3.23 -3.39
CA GLN A 111 -0.66 4.06 -2.47
C GLN A 111 -0.19 3.27 -1.23
N ALA A 112 -1.07 2.49 -0.64
CA ALA A 112 -0.73 1.68 0.54
C ALA A 112 0.33 0.62 0.22
N LEU A 113 0.30 0.03 -0.98
CA LEU A 113 1.25 -0.99 -1.42
C LEU A 113 2.60 -0.41 -1.86
N PHE A 114 2.67 0.88 -2.16
CA PHE A 114 3.84 1.51 -2.74
C PHE A 114 5.01 1.57 -1.77
N GLY A 115 6.21 1.37 -2.30
CA GLY A 115 7.46 1.66 -1.60
C GLY A 115 7.89 0.61 -0.59
N ASN A 116 7.42 -0.61 -0.67
CA ASN A 116 7.82 -1.75 0.17
C ASN A 116 7.79 -1.42 1.68
N PRO A 117 6.62 -1.11 2.26
CA PRO A 117 6.53 -0.79 3.68
C PRO A 117 6.93 -1.96 4.56
N ASP A 118 7.42 -1.67 5.76
CA ASP A 118 7.79 -2.70 6.74
C ASP A 118 6.58 -3.40 7.31
N ILE A 119 5.49 -2.65 7.52
CA ILE A 119 4.21 -3.17 8.00
C ILE A 119 3.11 -2.61 7.12
N LEU A 120 2.29 -3.48 6.56
CA LEU A 120 1.18 -3.12 5.68
C LEU A 120 -0.15 -3.54 6.31
N LEU A 121 -1.05 -2.57 6.50
CA LEU A 121 -2.39 -2.77 7.03
C LEU A 121 -3.41 -2.57 5.91
N LEU A 122 -4.18 -3.61 5.60
CA LEU A 122 -5.22 -3.57 4.59
C LEU A 122 -6.57 -3.94 5.20
N ASP A 123 -7.52 -3.03 5.13
CA ASP A 123 -8.90 -3.25 5.59
C ASP A 123 -9.82 -3.40 4.37
N GLU A 124 -10.37 -4.60 4.20
CA GLU A 124 -11.24 -4.96 3.06
C GLU A 124 -10.65 -4.57 1.69
N PRO A 125 -9.41 -5.01 1.39
CA PRO A 125 -8.70 -4.52 0.19
C PRO A 125 -9.28 -5.04 -1.13
N THR A 126 -10.10 -6.09 -1.11
CA THR A 126 -10.70 -6.67 -2.32
C THR A 126 -11.99 -5.98 -2.74
N ASN A 127 -12.54 -5.09 -1.90
CA ASN A 127 -13.73 -4.32 -2.28
C ASN A 127 -13.43 -3.48 -3.52
N HIS A 128 -14.36 -3.43 -4.44
CA HIS A 128 -14.26 -2.72 -5.72
C HIS A 128 -13.27 -3.29 -6.74
N LEU A 129 -12.61 -4.43 -6.44
CA LEU A 129 -11.71 -5.08 -7.37
C LEU A 129 -12.45 -6.14 -8.20
N ASP A 130 -12.11 -6.24 -9.49
CA ASP A 130 -12.53 -7.35 -10.32
C ASP A 130 -11.66 -8.60 -10.06
N LEU A 131 -11.99 -9.72 -10.72
CA LEU A 131 -11.27 -10.98 -10.50
C LEU A 131 -9.79 -10.88 -10.89
N ASP A 132 -9.46 -10.17 -11.95
CA ASP A 132 -8.08 -10.01 -12.39
C ASP A 132 -7.28 -9.18 -11.40
N ALA A 133 -7.85 -8.10 -10.88
CA ALA A 133 -7.22 -7.26 -9.87
C ALA A 133 -7.04 -8.01 -8.55
N ILE A 134 -8.03 -8.81 -8.14
CA ILE A 134 -7.91 -9.65 -6.94
C ILE A 134 -6.78 -10.66 -7.09
N ALA A 135 -6.69 -11.34 -8.23
CA ALA A 135 -5.63 -12.30 -8.49
C ALA A 135 -4.25 -11.62 -8.46
N TRP A 136 -4.14 -10.43 -9.04
CA TRP A 136 -2.90 -9.66 -9.00
C TRP A 136 -2.50 -9.29 -7.56
N LEU A 137 -3.47 -8.84 -6.76
CA LEU A 137 -3.24 -8.48 -5.35
C LEU A 137 -2.84 -9.69 -4.51
N GLU A 138 -3.50 -10.83 -4.71
CA GLU A 138 -3.14 -12.08 -4.03
C GLU A 138 -1.68 -12.44 -4.28
N GLU A 139 -1.27 -12.41 -5.54
CA GLU A 139 0.12 -12.71 -5.91
C GLU A 139 1.10 -11.70 -5.34
N PHE A 140 0.76 -10.41 -5.37
CA PHE A 140 1.56 -9.36 -4.75
C PHE A 140 1.80 -9.63 -3.26
N LEU A 141 0.74 -9.97 -2.52
CA LEU A 141 0.82 -10.22 -1.07
C LEU A 141 1.55 -11.52 -0.74
N ILE A 142 1.41 -12.56 -1.56
CA ILE A 142 2.14 -13.83 -1.39
C ILE A 142 3.65 -13.58 -1.53
N ASN A 143 4.06 -12.72 -2.45
CA ASN A 143 5.45 -12.38 -2.69
C ASN A 143 5.97 -11.26 -1.79
N PHE A 144 5.12 -10.66 -0.97
CA PHE A 144 5.49 -9.57 -0.07
C PHE A 144 6.26 -10.14 1.13
N GLU A 145 7.52 -9.69 1.28
CA GLU A 145 8.44 -10.27 2.27
C GLU A 145 8.26 -9.73 3.68
N ASN A 146 7.64 -8.56 3.83
CA ASN A 146 7.45 -7.90 5.12
C ASN A 146 6.11 -8.29 5.75
N THR A 147 5.77 -7.68 6.88
CA THR A 147 4.55 -8.00 7.62
C THR A 147 3.32 -7.40 6.97
N VAL A 148 2.31 -8.22 6.73
CA VAL A 148 0.99 -7.78 6.24
C VAL A 148 -0.07 -8.18 7.24
N ILE A 149 -0.94 -7.23 7.58
CA ILE A 149 -2.14 -7.49 8.39
C ILE A 149 -3.35 -7.17 7.51
N VAL A 150 -4.18 -8.17 7.24
CA VAL A 150 -5.37 -8.02 6.40
C VAL A 150 -6.63 -8.24 7.23
N VAL A 151 -7.56 -7.31 7.14
CA VAL A 151 -8.92 -7.47 7.67
C VAL A 151 -9.85 -7.69 6.48
N SER A 152 -10.50 -8.85 6.41
CA SER A 152 -11.38 -9.17 5.29
C SER A 152 -12.43 -10.20 5.68
N HIS A 153 -13.60 -10.12 5.04
CA HIS A 153 -14.65 -11.14 5.08
C HIS A 153 -14.58 -12.09 3.88
N ASP A 154 -13.65 -11.84 2.96
CA ASP A 154 -13.42 -12.71 1.79
C ASP A 154 -12.53 -13.89 2.17
N ARG A 155 -13.17 -15.04 2.46
CA ARG A 155 -12.45 -16.25 2.89
C ARG A 155 -11.52 -16.81 1.81
N TYR A 156 -11.84 -16.65 0.55
CA TYR A 156 -10.99 -17.13 -0.55
C TYR A 156 -9.70 -16.34 -0.61
N PHE A 157 -9.81 -15.03 -0.43
CA PHE A 157 -8.65 -14.14 -0.37
C PHE A 157 -7.77 -14.45 0.83
N LEU A 158 -8.36 -14.57 2.03
CA LEU A 158 -7.63 -14.90 3.26
C LEU A 158 -6.94 -16.26 3.16
N ASN A 159 -7.60 -17.24 2.56
CA ASN A 159 -7.04 -18.59 2.40
C ASN A 159 -5.78 -18.60 1.53
N LYS A 160 -5.72 -17.74 0.52
CA LYS A 160 -4.57 -17.65 -0.38
C LYS A 160 -3.40 -16.86 0.18
N VAL A 161 -3.66 -15.77 0.90
CA VAL A 161 -2.61 -14.81 1.27
C VAL A 161 -2.15 -14.93 2.71
N CYS A 162 -2.94 -15.51 3.61
CA CYS A 162 -2.62 -15.54 5.04
C CYS A 162 -1.87 -16.80 5.45
N THR A 163 -0.87 -16.61 6.31
CA THR A 163 -0.14 -17.68 6.98
C THR A 163 -0.59 -17.86 8.42
N GLN A 164 -1.27 -16.87 8.99
CA GLN A 164 -1.83 -16.90 10.34
C GLN A 164 -3.18 -16.16 10.33
N ILE A 165 -4.11 -16.62 11.15
CA ILE A 165 -5.42 -16.00 11.34
C ILE A 165 -5.54 -15.57 12.80
N ALA A 166 -5.93 -14.32 13.04
CA ALA A 166 -6.31 -13.80 14.35
C ALA A 166 -7.83 -13.78 14.44
N ASP A 167 -8.37 -14.51 15.39
CA ASP A 167 -9.80 -14.55 15.66
C ASP A 167 -10.11 -13.66 16.87
N ILE A 168 -11.01 -12.71 16.70
CA ILE A 168 -11.44 -11.80 17.76
C ILE A 168 -12.88 -12.15 18.12
N ASP A 169 -13.07 -12.78 19.28
CA ASP A 169 -14.38 -13.18 19.75
C ASP A 169 -14.43 -13.08 21.27
N TYR A 170 -15.59 -12.73 21.81
CA TYR A 170 -15.84 -12.59 23.25
C TYR A 170 -14.82 -11.73 24.00
N GLY A 171 -14.32 -10.67 23.33
CA GLY A 171 -13.30 -9.78 23.89
C GLY A 171 -11.90 -10.36 23.99
N LYS A 172 -11.64 -11.49 23.35
CA LYS A 172 -10.34 -12.15 23.30
C LYS A 172 -9.81 -12.24 21.90
N ILE A 173 -8.48 -12.22 21.78
CA ILE A 173 -7.77 -12.42 20.50
C ILE A 173 -7.08 -13.78 20.59
N GLN A 174 -7.38 -14.65 19.63
CA GLN A 174 -6.75 -15.96 19.53
C GLN A 174 -6.08 -16.10 18.16
N LEU A 175 -4.81 -16.54 18.18
CA LEU A 175 -4.02 -16.72 16.96
C LEU A 175 -4.03 -18.20 16.55
N TYR A 176 -4.25 -18.43 15.26
CA TYR A 176 -4.17 -19.74 14.63
C TYR A 176 -3.08 -19.70 13.56
N ALA A 177 -2.14 -20.63 13.61
CA ALA A 177 -1.17 -20.83 12.53
C ALA A 177 -1.88 -21.48 11.34
N GLY A 178 -1.55 -21.04 10.12
CA GLY A 178 -2.13 -21.57 8.90
C GLY A 178 -3.07 -20.58 8.21
N ASN A 179 -3.77 -21.05 7.18
CA ASN A 179 -4.70 -20.24 6.40
C ASN A 179 -6.13 -20.27 6.98
N TYR A 180 -7.07 -19.65 6.25
CA TYR A 180 -8.47 -19.58 6.66
C TYR A 180 -9.10 -20.96 6.88
N ASP A 181 -8.84 -21.92 6.02
CA ASP A 181 -9.41 -23.29 6.15
C ASP A 181 -8.94 -23.96 7.43
N PHE A 182 -7.65 -23.85 7.75
CA PHE A 182 -7.10 -24.37 8.99
C PHE A 182 -7.72 -23.68 10.21
N TRP A 183 -7.89 -22.37 10.18
CA TRP A 183 -8.56 -21.62 11.25
C TRP A 183 -10.00 -22.11 11.43
N TYR A 184 -10.75 -22.26 10.34
CA TYR A 184 -12.15 -22.66 10.37
C TYR A 184 -12.31 -24.04 11.03
N GLU A 185 -11.53 -25.03 10.63
CA GLU A 185 -11.54 -26.36 11.21
C GLU A 185 -11.18 -26.33 12.69
N SER A 186 -10.12 -25.60 13.06
CA SER A 186 -9.67 -25.48 14.44
C SER A 186 -10.71 -24.80 15.33
N SER A 187 -11.38 -23.76 14.86
CA SER A 187 -12.41 -23.06 15.60
C SER A 187 -13.66 -23.91 15.81
N GLN A 188 -14.05 -24.74 14.82
CA GLN A 188 -15.17 -25.66 14.94
C GLN A 188 -14.88 -26.76 15.98
N LEU A 189 -13.65 -27.26 16.03
CA LEU A 189 -13.24 -28.22 17.04
C LEU A 189 -13.34 -27.65 18.45
N LEU A 190 -12.89 -26.42 18.66
CA LEU A 190 -13.00 -25.74 19.96
C LEU A 190 -14.45 -25.55 20.39
N ILE A 191 -15.33 -25.16 19.48
CA ILE A 191 -16.77 -25.01 19.76
C ILE A 191 -17.37 -26.35 20.17
N ARG A 192 -17.02 -27.46 19.54
CA ARG A 192 -17.48 -28.78 19.88
C ARG A 192 -17.01 -29.22 21.27
N GLN A 193 -15.79 -28.85 21.66
CA GLN A 193 -15.25 -29.19 22.98
C GLN A 193 -15.89 -28.35 24.10
N MET A 194 -16.42 -27.19 23.79
CA MET A 194 -17.09 -26.32 24.76
C MET A 194 -18.55 -26.72 25.03
N LYS A 195 -19.12 -27.66 24.28
CA LYS A 195 -20.44 -28.27 24.50
C LYS A 195 -20.28 -29.55 25.27
#